data_5c43b9e03b9acdb82d8d302ddf34e1de
#
_entry.id   5c43b9e03b9acdb82d8d302ddf34e1de
#
_cell.length_a   1.000
_cell.length_b   1.000
_cell.length_c   1.000
_cell.angle_alpha   90.00
_cell.angle_beta   90.00
_cell.angle_gamma   90.00
#
_symmetry.space_group_name_H-M   'P 1'
#
loop_
_entity.id
_entity.type
_entity.pdbx_description
1 polymer ?
#
loop_
_entity_poly.entity_id
_entity_poly.type
_entity_poly.pdbx_seq_one_letter_code
_entity_poly.pdbx_strand_id
1 'polypeptide(L)'
;MIKLQFSSATDLGSRVIQFYERGWPSHVDAVRWDGMLLGARSDVHAGVPAGVQLRPPDYKKFNRVEIVKLPCSHGVESLFWDFLNTQIGKPYDKKAIVAFAVRRDWRNPDQWFCSELIVSGLEESGFFPRKLLIPANEVTPRDNLILVSPWRYTRSAA
;
A
#
# COMPACT_ATOMS: atom_id res chain seq x y z
N MET A 1 3.94 -5.32 15.43
CA MET A 1 3.27 -6.10 14.34
C MET A 1 2.64 -5.13 13.35
N ILE A 2 3.12 -5.11 12.12
CA ILE A 2 2.58 -4.29 11.02
C ILE A 2 1.29 -4.93 10.50
N LYS A 3 0.27 -4.12 10.21
CA LYS A 3 -0.97 -4.58 9.59
C LYS A 3 -1.17 -3.85 8.26
N LEU A 4 -1.43 -4.61 7.19
CA LEU A 4 -1.72 -4.08 5.87
C LEU A 4 -3.16 -4.43 5.48
N GLN A 5 -3.90 -3.45 4.98
CA GLN A 5 -5.23 -3.64 4.42
C GLN A 5 -5.16 -3.61 2.89
N PHE A 6 -5.46 -4.73 2.28
CA PHE A 6 -5.70 -4.82 0.84
C PHE A 6 -7.17 -4.61 0.57
N SER A 7 -7.48 -3.80 -0.43
CA SER A 7 -8.87 -3.48 -0.74
C SER A 7 -9.12 -3.36 -2.25
N SER A 8 -10.38 -3.50 -2.63
CA SER A 8 -10.89 -3.19 -3.97
C SER A 8 -12.18 -2.39 -3.88
N ALA A 9 -12.43 -1.57 -4.90
CA ALA A 9 -13.64 -0.79 -5.05
C ALA A 9 -14.21 -0.92 -6.47
N THR A 10 -15.42 -0.41 -6.71
CA THR A 10 -16.10 -0.49 -8.02
C THR A 10 -15.75 0.65 -8.97
N ASP A 11 -14.97 1.62 -8.53
CA ASP A 11 -14.60 2.76 -9.37
C ASP A 11 -13.72 2.34 -10.56
N LEU A 12 -13.71 3.19 -11.60
CA LEU A 12 -13.00 2.93 -12.84
C LEU A 12 -11.51 2.68 -12.64
N GLY A 13 -10.86 3.45 -11.75
CA GLY A 13 -9.44 3.29 -11.44
C GLY A 13 -9.12 1.92 -10.86
N SER A 14 -9.92 1.47 -9.88
CA SER A 14 -9.81 0.13 -9.29
C SER A 14 -9.97 -0.98 -10.33
N ARG A 15 -10.95 -0.84 -11.25
CA ARG A 15 -11.18 -1.82 -12.31
C ARG A 15 -10.04 -1.88 -13.32
N VAL A 16 -9.47 -0.74 -13.68
CA VAL A 16 -8.30 -0.66 -14.57
C VAL A 16 -7.11 -1.37 -13.95
N ILE A 17 -6.77 -1.09 -12.69
CA ILE A 17 -5.69 -1.73 -11.97
C ILE A 17 -5.90 -3.26 -11.94
N GLN A 18 -7.09 -3.72 -11.51
CA GLN A 18 -7.43 -5.15 -11.45
C GLN A 18 -7.30 -5.86 -12.80
N PHE A 19 -7.70 -5.19 -13.89
CA PHE A 19 -7.61 -5.75 -15.23
C PHE A 19 -6.14 -5.97 -15.67
N TYR A 20 -5.30 -4.94 -15.49
CA TYR A 20 -3.89 -5.04 -15.88
C TYR A 20 -3.09 -5.99 -14.99
N GLU A 21 -3.36 -6.00 -13.70
CA GLU A 21 -2.65 -6.85 -12.73
C GLU A 21 -3.18 -8.28 -12.67
N ARG A 22 -4.33 -8.56 -13.29
CA ARG A 22 -5.02 -9.86 -13.18
C ARG A 22 -5.18 -10.32 -11.73
N GLY A 23 -5.45 -9.37 -10.84
CA GLY A 23 -5.60 -9.58 -9.39
C GLY A 23 -6.77 -8.82 -8.81
N TRP A 24 -7.25 -9.23 -7.63
CA TRP A 24 -8.39 -8.58 -6.98
C TRP A 24 -8.03 -7.29 -6.22
N PRO A 25 -6.85 -7.15 -5.58
CA PRO A 25 -6.55 -5.94 -4.87
C PRO A 25 -6.22 -4.82 -5.87
N SER A 26 -6.82 -3.66 -5.66
CA SER A 26 -6.50 -2.44 -6.42
C SER A 26 -5.84 -1.38 -5.56
N HIS A 27 -5.70 -1.67 -4.26
CA HIS A 27 -5.16 -0.73 -3.28
C HIS A 27 -4.62 -1.42 -2.04
N VAL A 28 -3.63 -0.80 -1.39
CA VAL A 28 -3.09 -1.22 -0.11
C VAL A 28 -2.84 -0.01 0.79
N ASP A 29 -3.21 -0.13 2.07
CA ASP A 29 -2.97 0.84 3.14
C ASP A 29 -2.30 0.15 4.34
N ALA A 30 -1.53 0.89 5.12
CA ALA A 30 -1.09 0.46 6.45
C ALA A 30 -2.19 0.79 7.47
N VAL A 31 -2.51 -0.19 8.33
CA VAL A 31 -3.51 -0.01 9.40
C VAL A 31 -2.81 0.38 10.68
N ARG A 32 -3.05 1.60 11.15
CA ARG A 32 -2.48 2.13 12.39
C ARG A 32 -3.12 1.46 13.62
N TRP A 33 -2.52 1.60 14.79
CA TRP A 33 -2.97 0.99 16.05
C TRP A 33 -4.40 1.42 16.45
N ASP A 34 -4.85 2.62 16.05
CA ASP A 34 -6.20 3.17 16.29
C ASP A 34 -7.21 2.81 15.18
N GLY A 35 -6.82 1.99 14.22
CA GLY A 35 -7.65 1.58 13.09
C GLY A 35 -7.65 2.53 11.88
N MET A 36 -7.01 3.70 11.99
CA MET A 36 -6.85 4.60 10.84
C MET A 36 -5.99 3.97 9.76
N LEU A 37 -6.28 4.32 8.51
CA LEU A 37 -5.57 3.85 7.33
C LEU A 37 -4.58 4.92 6.83
N LEU A 38 -3.31 4.57 6.72
CA LEU A 38 -2.29 5.42 6.11
C LEU A 38 -1.90 4.84 4.75
N GLY A 39 -2.05 5.63 3.70
CA GLY A 39 -1.70 5.22 2.34
C GLY A 39 -1.74 6.37 1.35
N ALA A 40 -1.27 6.12 0.13
CA ALA A 40 -1.32 7.06 -0.98
C ALA A 40 -2.56 6.80 -1.85
N ARG A 41 -3.42 7.81 -2.04
CA ARG A 41 -4.66 7.68 -2.82
C ARG A 41 -4.87 8.79 -3.82
N SER A 42 -5.54 8.47 -4.92
CA SER A 42 -5.85 9.40 -6.01
C SER A 42 -7.12 10.24 -5.77
N ASP A 43 -7.95 9.87 -4.79
CA ASP A 43 -9.21 10.54 -4.47
C ASP A 43 -9.02 11.63 -3.39
N VAL A 44 -9.85 12.66 -3.45
CA VAL A 44 -9.95 13.69 -2.43
C VAL A 44 -10.86 13.19 -1.31
N HIS A 45 -10.46 13.37 -0.05
CA HIS A 45 -11.27 13.01 1.10
C HIS A 45 -11.36 14.16 2.11
N ALA A 46 -12.59 14.50 2.52
CA ALA A 46 -12.85 15.57 3.50
C ALA A 46 -12.11 16.90 3.20
N GLY A 47 -12.00 17.29 1.92
CA GLY A 47 -11.30 18.49 1.49
C GLY A 47 -9.78 18.36 1.43
N VAL A 48 -9.19 17.21 1.84
CA VAL A 48 -7.77 16.95 1.73
C VAL A 48 -7.45 16.45 0.33
N PRO A 49 -6.45 17.02 -0.37
CA PRO A 49 -6.09 16.61 -1.73
C PRO A 49 -5.60 15.17 -1.79
N ALA A 50 -5.62 14.60 -3.01
CA ALA A 50 -5.03 13.30 -3.28
C ALA A 50 -3.56 13.24 -2.84
N GLY A 51 -3.15 12.13 -2.25
CA GLY A 51 -1.79 11.94 -1.74
C GLY A 51 -1.71 10.95 -0.59
N VAL A 52 -0.58 11.04 0.12
CA VAL A 52 -0.32 10.24 1.33
C VAL A 52 -0.98 10.90 2.51
N GLN A 53 -1.91 10.21 3.15
CA GLN A 53 -2.67 10.74 4.28
C GLN A 53 -3.29 9.65 5.15
N LEU A 54 -3.66 10.03 6.37
CA LEU A 54 -4.48 9.21 7.26
C LEU A 54 -5.96 9.39 6.92
N ARG A 55 -6.70 8.28 6.93
CA ARG A 55 -8.16 8.24 6.68
C ARG A 55 -8.84 7.28 7.66
N PRO A 56 -10.11 7.52 8.02
CA PRO A 56 -10.87 6.56 8.79
C PRO A 56 -11.12 5.27 7.96
N PRO A 57 -11.31 4.10 8.59
CA PRO A 57 -11.45 2.83 7.87
C PRO A 57 -12.70 2.76 6.98
N ASP A 58 -13.68 3.57 7.26
CA ASP A 58 -14.98 3.65 6.56
C ASP A 58 -15.08 4.83 5.58
N TYR A 59 -13.95 5.52 5.28
CA TYR A 59 -13.97 6.68 4.39
C TYR A 59 -14.48 6.38 2.98
N LYS A 60 -14.50 5.11 2.59
CA LYS A 60 -14.98 4.61 1.30
C LYS A 60 -15.62 3.24 1.45
N LYS A 61 -16.65 2.96 0.63
CA LYS A 61 -17.22 1.62 0.54
C LYS A 61 -16.30 0.73 -0.31
N PHE A 62 -15.78 -0.32 0.29
CA PHE A 62 -14.98 -1.34 -0.38
C PHE A 62 -15.84 -2.55 -0.75
N ASN A 63 -15.55 -3.19 -1.89
CA ASN A 63 -16.18 -4.45 -2.29
C ASN A 63 -15.56 -5.65 -1.59
N ARG A 64 -14.23 -5.59 -1.42
CA ARG A 64 -13.45 -6.62 -0.76
C ARG A 64 -12.36 -5.97 0.07
N VAL A 65 -12.17 -6.50 1.27
CA VAL A 65 -11.10 -6.11 2.19
C VAL A 65 -10.45 -7.37 2.72
N GLU A 66 -9.13 -7.33 2.82
CA GLU A 66 -8.34 -8.37 3.47
C GLU A 66 -7.24 -7.71 4.29
N ILE A 67 -7.10 -8.08 5.56
CA ILE A 67 -6.05 -7.58 6.45
C ILE A 67 -5.00 -8.67 6.63
N VAL A 68 -3.76 -8.35 6.28
CA VAL A 68 -2.59 -9.20 6.51
C VAL A 68 -1.80 -8.66 7.68
N LYS A 69 -1.48 -9.53 8.64
CA LYS A 69 -0.72 -9.19 9.85
C LYS A 69 0.71 -9.69 9.71
N LEU A 70 1.67 -8.79 9.69
CA LEU A 70 3.08 -9.07 9.51
C LEU A 70 3.78 -9.10 10.86
N PRO A 71 4.18 -10.28 11.38
CA PRO A 71 4.92 -10.36 12.64
C PRO A 71 6.32 -9.74 12.44
N CYS A 72 6.68 -8.85 13.33
CA CYS A 72 7.97 -8.18 13.32
C CYS A 72 8.33 -7.71 14.73
N SER A 73 9.61 -7.37 14.94
CA SER A 73 10.06 -6.73 16.18
C SER A 73 9.47 -5.32 16.31
N HIS A 74 9.45 -4.80 17.53
CA HIS A 74 9.02 -3.42 17.78
C HIS A 74 9.88 -2.41 17.01
N GLY A 75 11.19 -2.64 16.90
CA GLY A 75 12.10 -1.75 16.15
C GLY A 75 11.74 -1.67 14.67
N VAL A 76 11.46 -2.81 14.01
CA VAL A 76 10.99 -2.84 12.61
C VAL A 76 9.66 -2.12 12.45
N GLU A 77 8.71 -2.36 13.38
CA GLU A 77 7.42 -1.68 13.34
C GLU A 77 7.57 -0.15 13.50
N SER A 78 8.42 0.30 14.43
CA SER A 78 8.70 1.73 14.62
C SER A 78 9.29 2.37 13.36
N LEU A 79 10.35 1.79 12.80
CA LEU A 79 10.98 2.30 11.57
C LEU A 79 10.01 2.35 10.39
N PHE A 80 9.11 1.35 10.26
CA PHE A 80 8.07 1.35 9.24
C PHE A 80 7.14 2.56 9.38
N TRP A 81 6.64 2.80 10.59
CA TRP A 81 5.74 3.92 10.85
C TRP A 81 6.45 5.28 10.76
N ASP A 82 7.70 5.37 11.20
CA ASP A 82 8.52 6.57 11.08
C ASP A 82 8.69 6.94 9.60
N PHE A 83 9.03 5.97 8.75
CA PHE A 83 9.10 6.18 7.30
C PHE A 83 7.77 6.69 6.74
N LEU A 84 6.65 5.99 6.99
CA LEU A 84 5.35 6.37 6.44
C LEU A 84 4.91 7.76 6.90
N ASN A 85 5.15 8.11 8.17
CA ASN A 85 4.79 9.41 8.72
C ASN A 85 5.54 10.56 8.05
N THR A 86 6.81 10.36 7.64
CA THR A 86 7.57 11.37 6.89
C THR A 86 7.05 11.59 5.46
N GLN A 87 6.23 10.68 4.94
CA GLN A 87 5.65 10.79 3.60
C GLN A 87 4.28 11.50 3.59
N ILE A 88 3.65 11.72 4.75
CA ILE A 88 2.33 12.38 4.83
C ILE A 88 2.38 13.76 4.15
N GLY A 89 1.38 14.03 3.32
CA GLY A 89 1.26 15.25 2.54
C GLY A 89 1.89 15.22 1.15
N LYS A 90 2.71 14.22 0.84
CA LYS A 90 3.22 14.05 -0.53
C LYS A 90 2.10 13.67 -1.50
N PRO A 91 2.13 14.18 -2.74
CA PRO A 91 1.07 13.94 -3.70
C PRO A 91 1.02 12.49 -4.19
N TYR A 92 -0.13 12.12 -4.75
CA TYR A 92 -0.35 10.81 -5.39
C TYR A 92 0.23 10.79 -6.81
N ASP A 93 0.96 9.74 -7.14
CA ASP A 93 1.47 9.53 -8.51
C ASP A 93 0.37 8.95 -9.43
N LYS A 94 -0.34 9.86 -10.11
CA LYS A 94 -1.35 9.47 -11.12
C LYS A 94 -0.74 8.86 -12.37
N LYS A 95 0.53 9.15 -12.67
CA LYS A 95 1.22 8.64 -13.85
C LYS A 95 1.62 7.18 -13.65
N ALA A 96 1.81 6.74 -12.39
CA ALA A 96 2.11 5.35 -12.08
C ALA A 96 1.04 4.39 -12.62
N ILE A 97 -0.26 4.76 -12.59
CA ILE A 97 -1.34 3.93 -13.15
C ILE A 97 -1.11 3.68 -14.65
N VAL A 98 -0.70 4.72 -15.39
CA VAL A 98 -0.41 4.59 -16.82
C VAL A 98 0.92 3.88 -17.05
N ALA A 99 1.92 4.12 -16.19
CA ALA A 99 3.23 3.48 -16.25
C ALA A 99 3.12 1.96 -16.10
N PHE A 100 2.26 1.46 -15.20
CA PHE A 100 1.97 0.02 -15.07
C PHE A 100 1.41 -0.57 -16.38
N ALA A 101 0.51 0.16 -17.06
CA ALA A 101 -0.07 -0.30 -18.32
C ALA A 101 0.95 -0.40 -19.45
N VAL A 102 1.99 0.46 -19.45
CA VAL A 102 3.00 0.52 -20.52
C VAL A 102 4.38 -0.01 -20.09
N ARG A 103 4.51 -0.54 -18.87
CA ARG A 103 5.75 -1.07 -18.28
C ARG A 103 6.93 -0.09 -18.41
N ARG A 104 6.69 1.18 -18.14
CA ARG A 104 7.73 2.23 -18.19
C ARG A 104 8.06 2.71 -16.78
N ASP A 105 9.35 2.90 -16.52
CA ASP A 105 9.85 3.55 -15.30
C ASP A 105 9.65 5.08 -15.43
N TRP A 106 8.51 5.56 -14.92
CA TRP A 106 8.21 7.00 -14.82
C TRP A 106 8.19 7.44 -13.35
N ARG A 107 9.23 7.09 -12.64
CA ARG A 107 9.36 7.44 -11.23
C ARG A 107 9.41 8.96 -11.03
N ASN A 108 8.55 9.46 -10.14
CA ASN A 108 8.69 10.79 -9.55
C ASN A 108 9.02 10.62 -8.06
N PRO A 109 10.22 10.99 -7.58
CA PRO A 109 10.65 10.75 -6.20
C PRO A 109 9.82 11.51 -5.15
N ASP A 110 9.05 12.53 -5.57
CA ASP A 110 8.20 13.35 -4.70
C ASP A 110 6.73 12.92 -4.71
N GLN A 111 6.40 11.83 -5.36
CA GLN A 111 5.03 11.32 -5.47
C GLN A 111 4.98 9.84 -5.14
N TRP A 112 3.84 9.37 -4.64
CA TRP A 112 3.69 7.99 -4.21
C TRP A 112 2.50 7.31 -4.87
N PHE A 113 2.71 6.07 -5.31
CA PHE A 113 1.65 5.10 -5.54
C PHE A 113 1.44 4.26 -4.27
N CYS A 114 0.22 3.68 -4.09
CA CYS A 114 -0.11 3.02 -2.82
C CYS A 114 0.82 1.84 -2.49
N SER A 115 1.08 0.96 -3.46
CA SER A 115 1.94 -0.21 -3.26
C SER A 115 3.42 0.16 -3.14
N GLU A 116 3.88 1.16 -3.88
CA GLU A 116 5.23 1.69 -3.78
C GLU A 116 5.53 2.22 -2.38
N LEU A 117 4.62 3.03 -1.83
CA LEU A 117 4.75 3.58 -0.47
C LEU A 117 4.91 2.47 0.57
N ILE A 118 4.03 1.46 0.51
CA ILE A 118 4.04 0.35 1.49
C ILE A 118 5.30 -0.50 1.36
N VAL A 119 5.67 -0.88 0.14
CA VAL A 119 6.86 -1.71 -0.07
C VAL A 119 8.14 -0.96 0.32
N SER A 120 8.24 0.33 -0.01
CA SER A 120 9.37 1.16 0.43
C SER A 120 9.47 1.22 1.96
N GLY A 121 8.33 1.36 2.66
CA GLY A 121 8.30 1.32 4.13
C GLY A 121 8.76 -0.03 4.69
N LEU A 122 8.37 -1.14 4.07
CA LEU A 122 8.82 -2.48 4.48
C LEU A 122 10.33 -2.69 4.22
N GLU A 123 10.87 -2.16 3.13
CA GLU A 123 12.31 -2.21 2.84
C GLU A 123 13.12 -1.35 3.80
N GLU A 124 12.73 -0.09 3.99
CA GLU A 124 13.44 0.87 4.85
C GLU A 124 13.40 0.45 6.33
N SER A 125 12.34 -0.22 6.77
CA SER A 125 12.25 -0.76 8.13
C SER A 125 13.09 -2.01 8.36
N GLY A 126 13.64 -2.62 7.30
CA GLY A 126 14.33 -3.90 7.39
C GLY A 126 13.39 -5.10 7.63
N PHE A 127 12.10 -4.97 7.29
CA PHE A 127 11.17 -6.09 7.35
C PHE A 127 11.60 -7.24 6.42
N PHE A 128 12.06 -6.90 5.22
CA PHE A 128 12.70 -7.87 4.33
C PHE A 128 14.18 -7.99 4.65
N PRO A 129 14.74 -9.21 4.69
CA PRO A 129 16.16 -9.42 5.00
C PRO A 129 17.10 -8.89 3.90
N ARG A 130 16.57 -8.59 2.72
CA ARG A 130 17.27 -8.01 1.55
C ARG A 130 16.31 -7.11 0.79
N LYS A 131 16.87 -6.14 0.05
CA LYS A 131 16.08 -5.36 -0.91
C LYS A 131 15.47 -6.27 -1.98
N LEU A 132 14.28 -5.92 -2.41
CA LEU A 132 13.60 -6.64 -3.48
C LEU A 132 14.39 -6.51 -4.80
N LEU A 133 14.28 -7.52 -5.66
CA LEU A 133 14.87 -7.49 -7.00
C LEU A 133 14.14 -6.54 -7.94
N ILE A 134 12.86 -6.27 -7.64
CA ILE A 134 12.02 -5.35 -8.40
C ILE A 134 12.03 -4.01 -7.67
N PRO A 135 12.29 -2.88 -8.36
CA PRO A 135 12.18 -1.56 -7.76
C PRO A 135 10.79 -1.30 -7.17
N ALA A 136 10.72 -0.61 -6.04
CA ALA A 136 9.46 -0.40 -5.31
C ALA A 136 8.37 0.27 -6.17
N ASN A 137 8.75 1.16 -7.09
CA ASN A 137 7.83 1.84 -8.02
C ASN A 137 7.26 0.91 -9.13
N GLU A 138 7.78 -0.29 -9.28
CA GLU A 138 7.23 -1.32 -10.18
C GLU A 138 6.34 -2.34 -9.45
N VAL A 139 6.33 -2.30 -8.11
CA VAL A 139 5.53 -3.22 -7.29
C VAL A 139 4.07 -2.79 -7.29
N THR A 140 3.19 -3.66 -7.78
CA THR A 140 1.74 -3.43 -7.83
C THR A 140 1.06 -3.83 -6.52
N PRO A 141 -0.22 -3.43 -6.27
CA PRO A 141 -0.98 -3.93 -5.12
C PRO A 141 -1.09 -5.46 -5.06
N ARG A 142 -1.18 -6.11 -6.22
CA ARG A 142 -1.16 -7.57 -6.31
C ARG A 142 0.20 -8.15 -5.91
N ASP A 143 1.29 -7.56 -6.40
CA ASP A 143 2.63 -8.01 -6.05
C ASP A 143 2.90 -7.84 -4.56
N ASN A 144 2.46 -6.73 -3.98
CA ASN A 144 2.50 -6.52 -2.53
C ASN A 144 1.77 -7.64 -1.78
N LEU A 145 0.56 -8.04 -2.23
CA LEU A 145 -0.17 -9.14 -1.62
C LEU A 145 0.56 -10.47 -1.78
N ILE A 146 1.20 -10.71 -2.92
CA ILE A 146 2.03 -11.91 -3.15
C ILE A 146 3.22 -11.93 -2.21
N LEU A 147 3.95 -10.82 -2.08
CA LEU A 147 5.11 -10.70 -1.19
C LEU A 147 4.77 -11.00 0.27
N VAL A 148 3.58 -10.61 0.73
CA VAL A 148 3.15 -10.83 2.11
C VAL A 148 2.25 -12.06 2.28
N SER A 149 2.01 -12.82 1.21
CA SER A 149 1.13 -13.99 1.23
C SER A 149 1.50 -15.07 2.26
N PRO A 150 2.77 -15.31 2.63
CA PRO A 150 3.11 -16.26 3.69
C PRO A 150 2.45 -15.96 5.04
N TRP A 151 2.07 -14.70 5.29
CA TRP A 151 1.44 -14.27 6.55
C TRP A 151 -0.09 -14.14 6.48
N ARG A 152 -0.72 -14.41 5.32
CA ARG A 152 -2.20 -14.31 5.15
C ARG A 152 -2.97 -15.28 6.04
N TYR A 153 -2.39 -16.42 6.36
CA TYR A 153 -3.01 -17.52 7.05
C TYR A 153 -2.25 -17.96 8.30
N THR A 154 -1.72 -17.02 9.07
CA THR A 154 -1.27 -17.39 10.41
C THR A 154 -2.50 -17.82 11.22
N ARG A 155 -2.78 -19.13 11.22
CA ARG A 155 -3.64 -19.74 12.24
C ARG A 155 -3.09 -19.29 13.58
N SER A 156 -3.91 -18.64 14.40
CA SER A 156 -3.61 -18.54 15.82
C SER A 156 -3.34 -19.96 16.28
N ALA A 157 -2.12 -20.21 16.77
CA ALA A 157 -1.87 -21.45 17.50
C ALA A 157 -2.89 -21.46 18.65
N ALA A 158 -3.76 -22.46 18.63
CA ALA A 158 -4.72 -22.70 19.68
C ALA A 158 -3.99 -23.09 20.97
#